data_3115cd9deea455e5b41e60a2fead05e9
#
_entry.id   3115cd9deea455e5b41e60a2fead05e9
#
_cell.length_a   1.000
_cell.length_b   1.000
_cell.length_c   1.000
_cell.angle_alpha   90.00
_cell.angle_beta   90.00
_cell.angle_gamma   90.00
#
_symmetry.space_group_name_H-M   'P 1'
#
loop_
_entity.id
_entity.type
_entity.pdbx_description
1 polymer ?
#
loop_
_entity_poly.entity_id
_entity_poly.type
_entity_poly.pdbx_seq_one_letter_code
_entity_poly.pdbx_strand_id
1 'polypeptide(L)'
;DYYASRGLGDVYKRQSLLFITLPNVFQQAFGNIPWLAIALSIMFYVLLALAALTSTISLHEVVTAYLHEEFKFTRGKAAKLVTAGCIVLGVLCSLSLGVGKSYTIFGLNLFDLFDFVTAKIMLPLGGFFISIFTGWYLDKKIVWEEVSNNGTLNIHIYRLLIFILKYIAPIGIGLIFINELGFFK
;
A
#
# COMPACT_ATOMS: atom_id res chain seq x y z
N ASP A 1 17.44 19.02 -2.51
CA ASP A 1 17.96 18.25 -1.35
C ASP A 1 16.97 18.11 -0.17
N TYR A 2 16.07 19.07 0.04
CA TYR A 2 15.10 19.06 1.15
C TYR A 2 14.02 17.96 1.03
N TYR A 3 13.59 17.62 -0.18
CA TYR A 3 12.60 16.56 -0.42
C TYR A 3 13.19 15.15 -0.30
N ALA A 4 14.44 14.98 -0.75
CA ALA A 4 15.15 13.71 -0.60
C ALA A 4 15.40 13.35 0.87
N SER A 5 15.73 14.35 1.71
CA SER A 5 15.98 14.14 3.15
C SER A 5 14.73 13.73 3.94
N ARG A 6 13.52 14.19 3.55
CA ARG A 6 12.27 13.80 4.23
C ARG A 6 11.83 12.38 3.87
N GLY A 7 11.90 11.99 2.59
CA GLY A 7 11.56 10.63 2.16
C GLY A 7 12.46 9.58 2.79
N LEU A 8 13.76 9.81 2.75
CA LEU A 8 14.76 8.95 3.43
C LEU A 8 14.53 8.87 4.95
N GLY A 9 14.22 10.01 5.59
CA GLY A 9 13.96 10.06 7.03
C GLY A 9 12.76 9.22 7.44
N ASP A 10 11.69 9.17 6.65
CA ASP A 10 10.47 8.44 6.98
C ASP A 10 10.62 6.94 6.77
N VAL A 11 11.32 6.49 5.72
CA VAL A 11 11.61 5.06 5.49
C VAL A 11 12.56 4.54 6.57
N TYR A 12 13.64 5.26 6.89
CA TYR A 12 14.55 4.89 7.97
C TYR A 12 13.84 4.88 9.33
N LYS A 13 12.95 5.83 9.61
CA LYS A 13 12.16 5.84 10.84
C LYS A 13 11.23 4.63 10.95
N ARG A 14 10.55 4.24 9.88
CA ARG A 14 9.67 3.06 9.88
C ARG A 14 10.46 1.77 10.07
N GLN A 15 11.59 1.61 9.35
CA GLN A 15 12.44 0.44 9.51
C GLN A 15 13.06 0.37 10.90
N SER A 16 13.57 1.49 11.44
CA SER A 16 14.13 1.52 12.77
C SER A 16 13.08 1.25 13.86
N LEU A 17 11.84 1.70 13.65
CA LEU A 17 10.75 1.44 14.58
C LEU A 17 10.41 -0.05 14.66
N LEU A 18 10.31 -0.73 13.53
CA LEU A 18 9.95 -2.14 13.47
C LEU A 18 11.10 -3.06 13.91
N PHE A 19 12.35 -2.77 13.50
CA PHE A 19 13.46 -3.72 13.68
C PHE A 19 14.39 -3.34 14.84
N ILE A 20 14.36 -2.11 15.34
CA ILE A 20 15.19 -1.65 16.44
C ILE A 20 14.34 -1.33 17.67
N THR A 21 13.31 -0.49 17.49
CA THR A 21 12.55 0.01 18.66
C THR A 21 11.67 -1.06 19.26
N LEU A 22 10.95 -1.84 18.47
CA LEU A 22 10.04 -2.87 18.99
C LEU A 22 10.77 -3.99 19.78
N PRO A 23 11.88 -4.59 19.31
CA PRO A 23 12.63 -5.54 20.12
C PRO A 23 13.13 -4.95 21.45
N ASN A 24 13.60 -3.70 21.40
CA ASN A 24 14.04 -3.01 22.63
C ASN A 24 12.89 -2.78 23.60
N VAL A 25 11.69 -2.43 23.11
CA VAL A 25 10.49 -2.29 23.94
C VAL A 25 10.12 -3.62 24.59
N PHE A 26 10.15 -4.72 23.86
CA PHE A 26 9.90 -6.05 24.43
C PHE A 26 10.93 -6.43 25.49
N GLN A 27 12.21 -6.12 25.27
CA GLN A 27 13.25 -6.35 26.25
C GLN A 27 13.09 -5.48 27.49
N GLN A 28 12.71 -4.22 27.34
CA GLN A 28 12.47 -3.31 28.48
C GLN A 28 11.22 -3.70 29.26
N ALA A 29 10.14 -4.09 28.59
CA ALA A 29 8.88 -4.46 29.23
C ALA A 29 8.99 -5.81 30.00
N PHE A 30 9.76 -6.76 29.47
CA PHE A 30 9.88 -8.11 30.00
C PHE A 30 11.32 -8.47 30.42
N GLY A 31 12.15 -7.48 30.73
CA GLY A 31 13.57 -7.66 31.08
C GLY A 31 13.82 -8.59 32.29
N ASN A 32 12.86 -8.71 33.18
CA ASN A 32 12.90 -9.66 34.30
C ASN A 32 12.67 -11.13 33.86
N ILE A 33 12.16 -11.36 32.64
CA ILE A 33 11.86 -12.68 32.10
C ILE A 33 12.37 -12.74 30.65
N PRO A 34 13.69 -12.92 30.44
CA PRO A 34 14.30 -12.77 29.12
C PRO A 34 13.73 -13.73 28.05
N TRP A 35 13.38 -14.94 28.44
CA TRP A 35 12.80 -15.91 27.51
C TRP A 35 11.43 -15.46 26.97
N LEU A 36 10.63 -14.75 27.78
CA LEU A 36 9.34 -14.22 27.37
C LEU A 36 9.51 -13.07 26.35
N ALA A 37 10.47 -12.18 26.59
CA ALA A 37 10.80 -11.11 25.64
C ALA A 37 11.20 -11.65 24.26
N ILE A 38 12.04 -12.71 24.25
CA ILE A 38 12.47 -13.38 23.03
C ILE A 38 11.29 -14.07 22.34
N ALA A 39 10.47 -14.84 23.09
CA ALA A 39 9.31 -15.53 22.53
C ALA A 39 8.30 -14.56 21.91
N LEU A 40 7.99 -13.46 22.57
CA LEU A 40 7.09 -12.41 22.04
C LEU A 40 7.66 -11.74 20.80
N SER A 41 8.98 -11.46 20.77
CA SER A 41 9.63 -10.90 19.60
C SER A 41 9.55 -11.85 18.40
N ILE A 42 9.85 -13.11 18.58
CA ILE A 42 9.75 -14.12 17.52
C ILE A 42 8.30 -14.24 17.03
N MET A 43 7.34 -14.36 17.94
CA MET A 43 5.91 -14.45 17.60
C MET A 43 5.46 -13.22 16.79
N PHE A 44 5.87 -12.03 17.21
CA PHE A 44 5.55 -10.78 16.51
C PHE A 44 6.10 -10.78 15.08
N TYR A 45 7.38 -11.15 14.89
CA TYR A 45 7.96 -11.16 13.54
C TYR A 45 7.39 -12.27 12.66
N VAL A 46 7.03 -13.41 13.21
CA VAL A 46 6.31 -14.47 12.46
C VAL A 46 4.94 -13.97 12.01
N LEU A 47 4.18 -13.32 12.90
CA LEU A 47 2.89 -12.72 12.53
C LEU A 47 3.04 -11.62 11.48
N LEU A 48 4.06 -10.76 11.61
CA LEU A 48 4.37 -9.72 10.63
C LEU A 48 4.69 -10.34 9.25
N ALA A 49 5.51 -11.39 9.24
CA ALA A 49 5.86 -12.08 8.00
C ALA A 49 4.64 -12.75 7.35
N LEU A 50 3.77 -13.39 8.13
CA LEU A 50 2.54 -13.98 7.63
C LEU A 50 1.56 -12.92 7.09
N ALA A 51 1.43 -11.79 7.78
CA ALA A 51 0.61 -10.67 7.32
C ALA A 51 1.14 -10.08 6.00
N ALA A 52 2.45 -9.89 5.88
CA ALA A 52 3.08 -9.45 4.66
C ALA A 52 2.90 -10.44 3.50
N LEU A 53 3.04 -11.74 3.80
CA LEU A 53 2.87 -12.82 2.81
C LEU A 53 1.44 -12.84 2.27
N THR A 54 0.42 -12.79 3.13
CA THR A 54 -0.99 -12.79 2.70
C THR A 54 -1.33 -11.57 1.86
N SER A 55 -0.83 -10.39 2.22
CA SER A 55 -0.99 -9.17 1.43
C SER A 55 -0.33 -9.27 0.05
N THR A 56 0.88 -9.82 0.00
CA THR A 56 1.62 -10.02 -1.25
C THR A 56 0.88 -10.99 -2.19
N ILE A 57 0.35 -12.10 -1.65
CA ILE A 57 -0.44 -13.08 -2.43
C ILE A 57 -1.68 -12.40 -3.02
N SER A 58 -2.39 -11.60 -2.23
CA SER A 58 -3.59 -10.89 -2.70
C SER A 58 -3.27 -9.90 -3.82
N LEU A 59 -2.21 -9.11 -3.69
CA LEU A 59 -1.78 -8.18 -4.74
C LEU A 59 -1.32 -8.91 -6.01
N HIS A 60 -0.60 -10.01 -5.85
CA HIS A 60 -0.14 -10.84 -6.97
C HIS A 60 -1.32 -11.44 -7.75
N GLU A 61 -2.37 -11.88 -7.02
CA GLU A 61 -3.57 -12.46 -7.65
C GLU A 61 -4.34 -11.40 -8.47
N VAL A 62 -4.44 -10.17 -8.02
CA VAL A 62 -5.12 -9.09 -8.78
C VAL A 62 -4.46 -8.90 -10.15
N VAL A 63 -3.12 -8.80 -10.20
CA VAL A 63 -2.40 -8.63 -11.47
C VAL A 63 -2.48 -9.89 -12.33
N THR A 64 -2.42 -11.07 -11.71
CA THR A 64 -2.55 -12.36 -12.41
C THR A 64 -3.93 -12.51 -13.04
N ALA A 65 -5.01 -12.16 -12.32
CA ALA A 65 -6.37 -12.19 -12.83
C ALA A 65 -6.54 -11.22 -14.01
N TYR A 66 -6.03 -10.01 -13.88
CA TYR A 66 -6.05 -9.02 -14.97
C TYR A 66 -5.38 -9.54 -16.25
N LEU A 67 -4.17 -10.11 -16.14
CA LEU A 67 -3.49 -10.70 -17.29
C LEU A 67 -4.23 -11.90 -17.87
N HIS A 68 -4.89 -12.67 -17.05
CA HIS A 68 -5.69 -13.81 -17.49
C HIS A 68 -6.94 -13.36 -18.26
N GLU A 69 -7.65 -12.38 -17.75
CA GLU A 69 -8.93 -11.91 -18.31
C GLU A 69 -8.72 -11.04 -19.56
N GLU A 70 -7.84 -10.06 -19.50
CA GLU A 70 -7.63 -9.12 -20.62
C GLU A 70 -6.74 -9.69 -21.73
N PHE A 71 -5.62 -10.31 -21.38
CA PHE A 71 -4.67 -10.83 -22.37
C PHE A 71 -4.88 -12.30 -22.73
N LYS A 72 -5.91 -12.95 -22.18
CA LYS A 72 -6.24 -14.36 -22.44
C LYS A 72 -5.08 -15.33 -22.17
N PHE A 73 -4.16 -14.97 -21.30
CA PHE A 73 -3.10 -15.87 -20.88
C PHE A 73 -3.67 -17.00 -20.02
N THR A 74 -3.08 -18.18 -20.10
CA THR A 74 -3.40 -19.22 -19.11
C THR A 74 -2.97 -18.75 -17.73
N ARG A 75 -3.76 -19.04 -16.68
CA ARG A 75 -3.50 -18.59 -15.31
C ARG A 75 -2.07 -18.87 -14.85
N GLY A 76 -1.51 -20.04 -15.21
CA GLY A 76 -0.14 -20.40 -14.87
C GLY A 76 0.91 -19.55 -15.61
N LYS A 77 0.67 -19.16 -16.87
CA LYS A 77 1.57 -18.23 -17.59
C LYS A 77 1.51 -16.82 -17.01
N ALA A 78 0.31 -16.33 -16.71
CA ALA A 78 0.11 -15.04 -16.09
C ALA A 78 0.83 -14.95 -14.72
N ALA A 79 0.63 -15.95 -13.85
CA ALA A 79 1.29 -16.00 -12.55
C ALA A 79 2.83 -16.02 -12.66
N LYS A 80 3.39 -16.83 -13.57
CA LYS A 80 4.85 -16.87 -13.82
C LYS A 80 5.38 -15.52 -14.32
N LEU A 81 4.66 -14.84 -15.20
CA LEU A 81 5.07 -13.54 -15.73
C LEU A 81 5.08 -12.48 -14.62
N VAL A 82 4.03 -12.43 -13.79
CA VAL A 82 3.94 -11.51 -12.65
C VAL A 82 5.07 -11.79 -11.66
N THR A 83 5.29 -13.06 -11.31
CA THR A 83 6.37 -13.46 -10.40
C THR A 83 7.74 -13.04 -10.95
N ALA A 84 8.02 -13.30 -12.23
CA ALA A 84 9.27 -12.90 -12.86
C ALA A 84 9.47 -11.37 -12.82
N GLY A 85 8.42 -10.60 -13.12
CA GLY A 85 8.44 -9.14 -12.99
C GLY A 85 8.73 -8.68 -11.56
N CYS A 86 8.07 -9.26 -10.57
CA CYS A 86 8.32 -8.96 -9.15
C CYS A 86 9.75 -9.29 -8.72
N ILE A 87 10.30 -10.42 -9.19
CA ILE A 87 11.70 -10.79 -8.88
C ILE A 87 12.67 -9.78 -9.47
N VAL A 88 12.50 -9.42 -10.75
CA VAL A 88 13.38 -8.43 -11.41
C VAL A 88 13.32 -7.08 -10.70
N LEU A 89 12.13 -6.56 -10.43
CA LEU A 89 11.97 -5.29 -9.72
C LEU A 89 12.51 -5.36 -8.28
N GLY A 90 12.28 -6.46 -7.59
CA GLY A 90 12.78 -6.68 -6.23
C GLY A 90 14.31 -6.72 -6.17
N VAL A 91 14.96 -7.39 -7.12
CA VAL A 91 16.43 -7.42 -7.23
C VAL A 91 16.97 -6.01 -7.52
N LEU A 92 16.36 -5.27 -8.45
CA LEU A 92 16.75 -3.89 -8.76
C LEU A 92 16.62 -2.97 -7.55
N CYS A 93 15.51 -3.06 -6.81
CA CYS A 93 15.31 -2.29 -5.57
C CYS A 93 16.35 -2.68 -4.50
N SER A 94 16.62 -3.96 -4.32
CA SER A 94 17.61 -4.44 -3.34
C SER A 94 19.01 -3.96 -3.67
N LEU A 95 19.43 -4.03 -4.94
CA LEU A 95 20.71 -3.51 -5.39
C LEU A 95 20.83 -2.00 -5.21
N SER A 96 19.75 -1.26 -5.44
CA SER A 96 19.69 0.18 -5.24
C SER A 96 19.89 0.62 -3.79
N LEU A 97 19.45 -0.20 -2.82
CA LEU A 97 19.67 0.06 -1.39
C LEU A 97 21.09 -0.36 -0.91
N GLY A 98 21.74 -1.27 -1.63
CA GLY A 98 23.06 -1.80 -1.31
C GLY A 98 24.18 -1.11 -2.09
N VAL A 99 24.74 -1.85 -3.06
CA VAL A 99 25.88 -1.42 -3.88
C VAL A 99 25.57 -0.21 -4.76
N GLY A 100 24.31 -0.05 -5.16
CA GLY A 100 23.84 0.99 -6.05
C GLY A 100 23.45 2.32 -5.39
N LYS A 101 23.80 2.57 -4.12
CA LYS A 101 23.48 3.83 -3.41
C LYS A 101 23.93 5.10 -4.12
N SER A 102 24.95 5.01 -4.97
CA SER A 102 25.46 6.14 -5.77
C SER A 102 24.59 6.48 -6.99
N TYR A 103 23.73 5.55 -7.43
CA TYR A 103 22.85 5.76 -8.57
C TYR A 103 21.50 6.28 -8.07
N THR A 104 21.36 7.61 -8.05
CA THR A 104 20.12 8.29 -7.69
C THR A 104 19.46 8.86 -8.94
N ILE A 105 18.14 8.64 -9.09
CA ILE A 105 17.31 9.24 -10.12
C ILE A 105 16.49 10.34 -9.43
N PHE A 106 16.62 11.59 -9.87
CA PHE A 106 16.02 12.76 -9.21
C PHE A 106 16.41 12.93 -7.73
N GLY A 107 17.60 12.46 -7.34
CA GLY A 107 18.06 12.49 -5.94
C GLY A 107 17.45 11.42 -5.04
N LEU A 108 16.68 10.49 -5.57
CA LEU A 108 16.06 9.36 -4.86
C LEU A 108 16.69 8.04 -5.30
N ASN A 109 16.82 7.10 -4.39
CA ASN A 109 17.13 5.72 -4.74
C ASN A 109 15.96 5.10 -5.50
N LEU A 110 16.18 4.05 -6.27
CA LEU A 110 15.15 3.40 -7.06
C LEU A 110 13.98 2.90 -6.19
N PHE A 111 14.27 2.39 -5.01
CA PHE A 111 13.24 1.97 -4.04
C PHE A 111 12.40 3.17 -3.57
N ASP A 112 13.04 4.28 -3.18
CA ASP A 112 12.36 5.49 -2.75
C ASP A 112 11.54 6.12 -3.88
N LEU A 113 12.03 6.02 -5.13
CA LEU A 113 11.30 6.47 -6.32
C LEU A 113 10.02 5.65 -6.53
N PHE A 114 10.09 4.32 -6.44
CA PHE A 114 8.90 3.47 -6.56
C PHE A 114 7.91 3.70 -5.40
N ASP A 115 8.40 3.87 -4.18
CA ASP A 115 7.54 4.21 -3.03
C ASP A 115 6.86 5.57 -3.23
N PHE A 116 7.61 6.57 -3.68
CA PHE A 116 7.07 7.89 -3.99
C PHE A 116 5.98 7.83 -5.07
N VAL A 117 6.25 7.18 -6.18
CA VAL A 117 5.29 7.07 -7.29
C VAL A 117 4.05 6.29 -6.87
N THR A 118 4.21 5.15 -6.20
CA THR A 118 3.07 4.32 -5.78
C THR A 118 2.27 4.95 -4.66
N ALA A 119 2.91 5.36 -3.57
CA ALA A 119 2.22 5.82 -2.38
C ALA A 119 1.73 7.27 -2.48
N LYS A 120 2.51 8.15 -3.14
CA LYS A 120 2.17 9.59 -3.19
C LYS A 120 1.46 10.02 -4.47
N ILE A 121 1.57 9.26 -5.56
CA ILE A 121 0.94 9.60 -6.83
C ILE A 121 -0.16 8.61 -7.18
N MET A 122 0.18 7.32 -7.38
CA MET A 122 -0.79 6.36 -7.93
C MET A 122 -1.92 6.04 -6.96
N LEU A 123 -1.64 5.92 -5.66
CA LEU A 123 -2.64 5.56 -4.67
C LEU A 123 -3.69 6.68 -4.46
N PRO A 124 -3.32 7.97 -4.28
CA PRO A 124 -4.31 9.05 -4.23
C PRO A 124 -5.06 9.24 -5.55
N LEU A 125 -4.38 9.16 -6.70
CA LEU A 125 -5.04 9.26 -8.01
C LEU A 125 -6.04 8.11 -8.23
N GLY A 126 -5.65 6.87 -7.90
CA GLY A 126 -6.53 5.71 -7.98
C GLY A 126 -7.78 5.91 -7.12
N GLY A 127 -7.61 6.28 -5.86
CA GLY A 127 -8.73 6.58 -4.94
C GLY A 127 -9.62 7.71 -5.44
N PHE A 128 -9.03 8.76 -6.01
CA PHE A 128 -9.76 9.89 -6.61
C PHE A 128 -10.63 9.43 -7.79
N PHE A 129 -10.05 8.71 -8.75
CA PHE A 129 -10.80 8.21 -9.91
C PHE A 129 -11.87 7.19 -9.54
N ILE A 130 -11.60 6.27 -8.60
CA ILE A 130 -12.59 5.32 -8.10
C ILE A 130 -13.76 6.08 -7.43
N SER A 131 -13.46 7.10 -6.64
CA SER A 131 -14.48 7.92 -5.96
C SER A 131 -15.37 8.66 -6.96
N ILE A 132 -14.77 9.26 -8.01
CA ILE A 132 -15.53 9.91 -9.10
C ILE A 132 -16.35 8.89 -9.87
N PHE A 133 -15.75 7.77 -10.25
CA PHE A 133 -16.44 6.73 -11.01
C PHE A 133 -17.68 6.20 -10.25
N THR A 134 -17.49 5.87 -8.97
CA THR A 134 -18.59 5.35 -8.14
C THR A 134 -19.65 6.42 -7.82
N GLY A 135 -19.22 7.66 -7.59
CA GLY A 135 -20.14 8.75 -7.21
C GLY A 135 -20.92 9.38 -8.37
N TRP A 136 -20.33 9.39 -9.60
CA TRP A 136 -20.89 10.13 -10.73
C TRP A 136 -21.27 9.27 -11.93
N TYR A 137 -20.50 8.23 -12.24
CA TYR A 137 -20.69 7.42 -13.45
C TYR A 137 -21.45 6.12 -13.20
N LEU A 138 -21.22 5.47 -12.05
CA LEU A 138 -21.84 4.19 -11.77
C LEU A 138 -23.33 4.36 -11.45
N ASP A 139 -24.17 3.46 -12.02
CA ASP A 139 -25.60 3.48 -11.76
C ASP A 139 -25.87 3.27 -10.26
N LYS A 140 -26.67 4.16 -9.68
CA LYS A 140 -27.06 4.13 -8.26
C LYS A 140 -27.74 2.81 -7.88
N LYS A 141 -28.39 2.15 -8.83
CA LYS A 141 -29.01 0.85 -8.61
C LYS A 141 -27.97 -0.23 -8.35
N ILE A 142 -26.91 -0.26 -9.14
CA ILE A 142 -25.79 -1.20 -8.96
C ILE A 142 -25.13 -0.97 -7.61
N VAL A 143 -24.83 0.30 -7.27
CA VAL A 143 -24.24 0.64 -5.97
C VAL A 143 -25.15 0.24 -4.82
N TRP A 144 -26.47 0.43 -4.98
CA TRP A 144 -27.44 0.02 -3.96
C TRP A 144 -27.49 -1.50 -3.79
N GLU A 145 -27.57 -2.25 -4.89
CA GLU A 145 -27.61 -3.72 -4.86
C GLU A 145 -26.36 -4.31 -4.18
N GLU A 146 -25.17 -3.80 -4.50
CA GLU A 146 -23.92 -4.24 -3.88
C GLU A 146 -23.84 -3.88 -2.39
N VAL A 147 -24.10 -2.63 -2.03
CA VAL A 147 -23.99 -2.16 -0.65
C VAL A 147 -25.06 -2.77 0.26
N SER A 148 -26.29 -2.98 -0.28
CA SER A 148 -27.41 -3.58 0.47
C SER A 148 -27.43 -5.10 0.44
N ASN A 149 -26.45 -5.74 -0.22
CA ASN A 149 -26.46 -7.18 -0.48
C ASN A 149 -27.81 -7.62 -1.09
N ASN A 150 -28.13 -7.06 -2.27
CA ASN A 150 -29.38 -7.27 -2.99
C ASN A 150 -30.64 -6.92 -2.16
N GLY A 151 -30.57 -5.90 -1.33
CA GLY A 151 -31.69 -5.41 -0.52
C GLY A 151 -31.95 -6.19 0.78
N THR A 152 -31.07 -7.12 1.15
CA THR A 152 -31.19 -7.87 2.42
C THR A 152 -30.83 -7.02 3.64
N LEU A 153 -30.00 -5.99 3.46
CA LEU A 153 -29.58 -5.07 4.51
C LEU A 153 -30.31 -3.73 4.36
N ASN A 154 -30.97 -3.27 5.42
CA ASN A 154 -31.61 -1.96 5.43
C ASN A 154 -30.59 -0.88 5.78
N ILE A 155 -30.08 -0.17 4.76
CA ILE A 155 -29.04 0.83 4.95
C ILE A 155 -29.66 2.23 5.03
N HIS A 156 -29.91 2.70 6.24
CA HIS A 156 -30.44 4.06 6.49
C HIS A 156 -29.46 5.16 6.05
N ILE A 157 -28.16 4.84 5.98
CA ILE A 157 -27.07 5.79 5.71
C ILE A 157 -26.69 5.84 4.20
N TYR A 158 -27.40 5.14 3.32
CA TYR A 158 -27.06 5.07 1.89
C TYR A 158 -26.91 6.45 1.23
N ARG A 159 -27.84 7.37 1.51
CA ARG A 159 -27.77 8.73 0.94
C ARG A 159 -26.51 9.48 1.40
N LEU A 160 -26.15 9.32 2.67
CA LEU A 160 -24.94 9.91 3.23
C LEU A 160 -23.69 9.30 2.61
N LEU A 161 -23.66 7.97 2.42
CA LEU A 161 -22.56 7.27 1.76
C LEU A 161 -22.34 7.82 0.34
N ILE A 162 -23.38 7.90 -0.47
CA ILE A 162 -23.29 8.44 -1.83
C ILE A 162 -22.87 9.91 -1.83
N PHE A 163 -23.39 10.72 -0.90
CA PHE A 163 -22.97 12.11 -0.77
C PHE A 163 -21.46 12.23 -0.44
N ILE A 164 -20.97 11.41 0.48
CA ILE A 164 -19.55 11.36 0.85
C ILE A 164 -18.69 10.94 -0.35
N LEU A 165 -19.06 9.86 -1.04
CA LEU A 165 -18.33 9.37 -2.21
C LEU A 165 -18.33 10.36 -3.36
N LYS A 166 -19.42 11.11 -3.53
CA LYS A 166 -19.60 12.04 -4.64
C LYS A 166 -18.85 13.37 -4.44
N TYR A 167 -18.81 13.88 -3.21
CA TYR A 167 -18.30 15.23 -2.94
C TYR A 167 -17.14 15.25 -1.95
N ILE A 168 -17.31 14.63 -0.78
CA ILE A 168 -16.33 14.73 0.31
C ILE A 168 -15.06 13.96 -0.04
N ALA A 169 -15.19 12.73 -0.54
CA ALA A 169 -14.04 11.88 -0.83
C ALA A 169 -13.16 12.45 -1.96
N PRO A 170 -13.68 12.88 -3.14
CA PRO A 170 -12.84 13.48 -4.17
C PRO A 170 -12.14 14.76 -3.71
N ILE A 171 -12.85 15.61 -2.97
CA ILE A 171 -12.27 16.86 -2.43
C ILE A 171 -11.19 16.53 -1.41
N GLY A 172 -11.47 15.64 -0.46
CA GLY A 172 -10.51 15.24 0.58
C GLY A 172 -9.26 14.60 0.00
N ILE A 173 -9.42 13.65 -0.94
CA ILE A 173 -8.29 13.01 -1.62
C ILE A 173 -7.50 14.01 -2.46
N GLY A 174 -8.19 14.91 -3.16
CA GLY A 174 -7.55 15.98 -3.94
C GLY A 174 -6.70 16.90 -3.07
N LEU A 175 -7.20 17.31 -1.91
CA LEU A 175 -6.45 18.13 -0.95
C LEU A 175 -5.22 17.40 -0.41
N ILE A 176 -5.36 16.11 -0.06
CA ILE A 176 -4.24 15.28 0.39
C ILE A 176 -3.20 15.16 -0.73
N PHE A 177 -3.63 14.91 -1.96
CA PHE A 177 -2.74 14.80 -3.11
C PHE A 177 -1.95 16.08 -3.38
N ILE A 178 -2.62 17.24 -3.33
CA ILE A 178 -1.97 18.55 -3.50
C ILE A 178 -0.97 18.82 -2.36
N ASN A 179 -1.33 18.48 -1.13
CA ASN A 179 -0.43 18.61 0.02
C ASN A 179 0.80 17.70 -0.09
N GLU A 180 0.64 16.45 -0.52
CA GLU A 180 1.76 15.51 -0.74
C GLU A 180 2.70 15.95 -1.86
N LEU A 181 2.20 16.64 -2.88
CA LEU A 181 3.02 17.27 -3.93
C LEU A 181 3.74 18.54 -3.45
N GLY A 182 3.47 19.03 -2.25
CA GLY A 182 4.18 20.14 -1.63
C GLY A 182 3.66 21.54 -1.99
N PHE A 183 2.43 21.66 -2.49
CA PHE A 183 1.85 22.96 -2.85
C PHE A 183 1.44 23.82 -1.64
N PHE A 184 1.26 23.24 -0.46
CA PHE A 184 0.90 23.96 0.78
C PHE A 184 2.10 24.16 1.72
N LYS A 185 3.26 24.48 1.16
CA LYS A 185 4.44 24.89 1.94
C LYS A 185 4.75 26.33 1.71
#